data_dcb28d43b9bc5e620061c345924dbe98
#
_entry.id   dcb28d43b9bc5e620061c345924dbe98
#
_cell.length_a   1.000
_cell.length_b   1.000
_cell.length_c   1.000
_cell.angle_alpha   90.00
_cell.angle_beta   90.00
_cell.angle_gamma   90.00
#
_symmetry.space_group_name_H-M   'P 1'
#
loop_
_entity.id
_entity.type
_entity.pdbx_description
1 polymer ?
#
loop_
_entity_poly.entity_id
_entity_poly.type
_entity_poly.pdbx_seq_one_letter_code
_entity_poly.pdbx_strand_id
1 'polypeptide(L)'
;MKNHTLLALLLLMIFSCSKENNEPTNTENIIRTSGLNFVPSTLNCNIGDTIFFELGGTHNAIEVSEESYNSSSSTPLENGFVFDFGSSGYIVADELKTYYYVCTPHLPSMKARIIVN
;
A
#
# COMPACT_ATOMS: atom_id res chain seq x y z
N MET A 1 9.84 69.92 -31.05
CA MET A 1 10.51 68.62 -31.13
C MET A 1 10.37 67.96 -29.79
N LYS A 2 9.46 67.07 -29.69
CA LYS A 2 9.20 66.37 -28.44
C LYS A 2 9.47 64.90 -28.60
N ASN A 3 10.48 64.47 -27.93
CA ASN A 3 10.81 63.06 -27.87
C ASN A 3 9.82 62.40 -26.92
N HIS A 4 8.96 61.64 -27.50
CA HIS A 4 8.13 60.74 -26.71
C HIS A 4 8.85 59.42 -26.54
N THR A 5 9.56 59.32 -25.47
CA THR A 5 10.06 58.05 -24.99
C THR A 5 8.88 57.20 -24.58
N LEU A 6 8.50 56.30 -25.46
CA LEU A 6 7.51 55.28 -25.18
C LEU A 6 8.14 54.28 -24.24
N LEU A 7 7.84 54.45 -22.97
CA LEU A 7 8.22 53.47 -21.95
C LEU A 7 7.32 52.23 -22.13
N ALA A 8 7.83 51.29 -22.88
CA ALA A 8 7.20 49.99 -22.98
C ALA A 8 7.37 49.27 -21.64
N LEU A 9 6.34 49.35 -20.81
CA LEU A 9 6.26 48.55 -19.61
C LEU A 9 6.08 47.09 -20.01
N LEU A 10 7.19 46.39 -20.08
CA LEU A 10 7.19 44.92 -20.30
C LEU A 10 6.70 44.28 -19.02
N LEU A 11 5.41 44.03 -18.98
CA LEU A 11 4.78 43.28 -17.90
C LEU A 11 5.20 41.83 -18.03
N LEU A 12 6.26 41.48 -17.31
CA LEU A 12 6.72 40.11 -17.21
C LEU A 12 5.69 39.32 -16.43
N MET A 13 4.75 38.70 -17.13
CA MET A 13 3.88 37.69 -16.55
C MET A 13 4.74 36.48 -16.20
N ILE A 14 5.26 36.49 -14.99
CA ILE A 14 5.80 35.26 -14.44
C ILE A 14 4.63 34.32 -14.17
N PHE A 15 4.35 33.47 -15.15
CA PHE A 15 3.57 32.29 -14.89
C PHE A 15 4.38 31.41 -13.94
N SER A 16 4.19 31.63 -12.66
CA SER A 16 4.57 30.63 -11.69
C SER A 16 3.62 29.46 -11.86
N CYS A 17 3.98 28.54 -12.74
CA CYS A 17 3.46 27.21 -12.66
C CYS A 17 4.00 26.59 -11.37
N SER A 18 3.26 26.74 -10.30
CA SER A 18 3.37 25.81 -9.19
C SER A 18 2.90 24.46 -9.73
N LYS A 19 3.83 23.66 -10.18
CA LYS A 19 3.62 22.23 -10.22
C LYS A 19 3.34 21.90 -8.76
N GLU A 20 2.08 21.65 -8.44
CA GLU A 20 1.78 20.77 -7.35
C GLU A 20 2.49 19.45 -7.73
N ASN A 21 3.62 19.24 -7.10
CA ASN A 21 4.17 17.93 -7.01
C ASN A 21 3.19 17.15 -6.14
N ASN A 22 2.11 16.69 -6.77
CA ASN A 22 1.55 15.43 -6.38
C ASN A 22 2.61 14.39 -6.79
N GLU A 23 3.76 14.42 -6.13
CA GLU A 23 4.41 13.18 -5.87
C GLU A 23 3.33 12.31 -5.28
N PRO A 24 2.98 11.16 -5.93
CA PRO A 24 2.29 10.15 -5.18
C PRO A 24 3.15 10.03 -3.94
N THR A 25 2.60 10.40 -2.79
CA THR A 25 3.13 9.95 -1.53
C THR A 25 3.22 8.46 -1.74
N ASN A 26 4.42 8.03 -2.09
CA ASN A 26 4.76 6.64 -2.12
C ASN A 26 4.74 6.22 -0.65
N THR A 27 3.54 6.13 -0.13
CA THR A 27 3.25 5.28 1.00
C THR A 27 3.55 3.92 0.39
N GLU A 28 4.80 3.52 0.57
CA GLU A 28 5.25 2.25 0.07
C GLU A 28 4.25 1.24 0.58
N ASN A 29 3.50 0.63 -0.33
CA ASN A 29 2.57 -0.44 -0.01
C ASN A 29 3.39 -1.68 0.38
N ILE A 30 4.10 -1.56 1.49
CA ILE A 30 4.98 -2.59 2.03
C ILE A 30 4.41 -3.03 3.38
N ILE A 31 4.21 -4.32 3.50
CA ILE A 31 3.80 -4.98 4.73
C ILE A 31 5.03 -5.68 5.31
N ARG A 32 5.39 -5.27 6.50
CA ARG A 32 6.48 -5.85 7.29
C ARG A 32 5.95 -6.55 8.52
N THR A 33 6.81 -7.21 9.24
CA THR A 33 6.50 -7.81 10.54
C THR A 33 7.28 -7.11 11.66
N SER A 34 6.62 -6.92 12.80
CA SER A 34 7.24 -6.38 14.01
C SER A 34 6.63 -7.07 15.22
N GLY A 35 7.44 -7.81 15.99
CA GLY A 35 6.92 -8.65 17.04
C GLY A 35 5.92 -9.68 16.49
N LEU A 36 4.74 -9.73 17.05
CA LEU A 36 3.62 -10.59 16.60
C LEU A 36 2.58 -9.80 15.79
N ASN A 37 3.04 -8.81 15.01
CA ASN A 37 2.15 -7.97 14.22
C ASN A 37 2.63 -7.87 12.77
N PHE A 38 1.68 -7.80 11.85
CA PHE A 38 1.91 -7.22 10.53
C PHE A 38 1.83 -5.70 10.63
N VAL A 39 2.71 -5.00 9.95
CA VAL A 39 2.77 -3.53 9.97
C VAL A 39 2.79 -3.00 8.53
N PRO A 40 1.77 -2.26 8.14
CA PRO A 40 0.53 -1.99 8.88
C PRO A 40 -0.38 -3.22 8.97
N SER A 41 -1.24 -3.28 9.99
CA SER A 41 -2.23 -4.34 10.16
C SER A 41 -3.49 -4.14 9.32
N THR A 42 -3.72 -2.94 8.86
CA THR A 42 -4.71 -2.59 7.84
C THR A 42 -4.04 -1.68 6.82
N LEU A 43 -3.98 -2.14 5.59
CA LEU A 43 -3.46 -1.39 4.45
C LEU A 43 -4.61 -1.02 3.53
N ASN A 44 -4.78 0.27 3.23
CA ASN A 44 -5.69 0.74 2.19
C ASN A 44 -4.90 1.00 0.92
N CYS A 45 -5.38 0.52 -0.19
CA CYS A 45 -4.76 0.73 -1.49
C CYS A 45 -5.82 0.91 -2.58
N ASN A 46 -5.38 1.23 -3.78
CA ASN A 46 -6.24 1.34 -4.96
C ASN A 46 -6.07 0.11 -5.84
N ILE A 47 -7.11 -0.18 -6.63
CA ILE A 47 -7.03 -1.23 -7.65
C ILE A 47 -5.84 -0.98 -8.59
N GLY A 48 -5.09 -2.02 -8.89
CA GLY A 48 -3.87 -1.97 -9.70
C GLY A 48 -2.59 -1.73 -8.90
N ASP A 49 -2.67 -1.38 -7.62
CA ASP A 49 -1.49 -1.20 -6.77
C ASP A 49 -0.77 -2.53 -6.53
N THR A 50 0.55 -2.45 -6.44
CA THR A 50 1.40 -3.56 -6.02
C THR A 50 1.67 -3.44 -4.53
N ILE A 51 1.43 -4.52 -3.80
CA ILE A 51 1.69 -4.61 -2.37
C ILE A 51 2.83 -5.60 -2.14
N PHE A 52 3.88 -5.12 -1.48
CA PHE A 52 5.06 -5.91 -1.16
C PHE A 52 4.96 -6.47 0.26
N PHE A 53 5.45 -7.69 0.43
CA PHE A 53 5.61 -8.34 1.74
C PHE A 53 7.09 -8.55 2.02
N GLU A 54 7.53 -8.13 3.19
CA GLU A 54 8.86 -8.37 3.72
C GLU A 54 8.73 -8.98 5.11
N LEU A 55 8.71 -10.32 5.18
CA LEU A 55 8.41 -11.03 6.41
C LEU A 55 9.69 -11.37 7.19
N GLY A 56 9.61 -11.26 8.51
CA GLY A 56 10.62 -11.80 9.40
C GLY A 56 10.62 -13.33 9.39
N GLY A 57 11.77 -13.93 9.78
CA GLY A 57 12.01 -15.37 9.61
C GLY A 57 11.06 -16.31 10.34
N THR A 58 10.34 -15.83 11.36
CA THR A 58 9.36 -16.60 12.13
C THR A 58 7.91 -16.39 11.70
N HIS A 59 7.69 -15.66 10.62
CA HIS A 59 6.39 -15.22 10.15
C HIS A 59 6.13 -15.65 8.71
N ASN A 60 4.93 -16.13 8.47
CA ASN A 60 4.36 -16.35 7.15
C ASN A 60 3.13 -15.44 6.94
N ALA A 61 2.61 -15.39 5.74
CA ALA A 61 1.37 -14.70 5.44
C ALA A 61 0.54 -15.56 4.49
N ILE A 62 -0.59 -16.01 4.97
CA ILE A 62 -1.49 -16.92 4.25
C ILE A 62 -2.83 -16.21 4.09
N GLU A 63 -3.28 -16.02 2.84
CA GLU A 63 -4.62 -15.51 2.59
C GLU A 63 -5.66 -16.51 3.05
N VAL A 64 -6.67 -15.99 3.75
CA VAL A 64 -7.78 -16.75 4.28
C VAL A 64 -9.10 -16.09 3.89
N SER A 65 -10.21 -16.81 4.04
CA SER A 65 -11.54 -16.21 3.92
C SER A 65 -11.83 -15.26 5.07
N GLU A 66 -12.79 -14.36 4.91
CA GLU A 66 -13.28 -13.50 5.99
C GLU A 66 -13.76 -14.33 7.19
N GLU A 67 -14.45 -15.42 6.94
CA GLU A 67 -14.90 -16.35 7.99
C GLU A 67 -13.73 -16.94 8.76
N SER A 68 -12.70 -17.41 8.08
CA SER A 68 -11.49 -17.95 8.71
C SER A 68 -10.73 -16.86 9.48
N TYR A 69 -10.67 -15.65 8.93
CA TYR A 69 -10.07 -14.51 9.61
C TYR A 69 -10.79 -14.22 10.93
N ASN A 70 -12.12 -14.15 10.91
CA ASN A 70 -12.92 -13.86 12.10
C ASN A 70 -12.83 -14.97 13.17
N SER A 71 -12.76 -16.23 12.73
CA SER A 71 -12.65 -17.39 13.63
C SER A 71 -11.20 -17.74 14.00
N SER A 72 -10.23 -16.97 13.50
CA SER A 72 -8.80 -17.25 13.69
C SER A 72 -8.38 -18.63 13.19
N SER A 73 -8.97 -19.08 12.10
CA SER A 73 -8.61 -20.31 11.41
C SER A 73 -7.45 -20.08 10.46
N SER A 74 -6.57 -21.06 10.36
CA SER A 74 -5.43 -21.07 9.43
C SER A 74 -5.74 -21.71 8.09
N THR A 75 -7.00 -22.01 7.80
CA THR A 75 -7.40 -22.65 6.54
C THR A 75 -7.11 -21.72 5.37
N PRO A 76 -6.19 -22.07 4.46
CA PRO A 76 -5.86 -21.23 3.32
C PRO A 76 -7.07 -21.03 2.40
N LEU A 77 -7.20 -19.82 1.85
CA LEU A 77 -8.17 -19.56 0.79
C LEU A 77 -7.70 -20.25 -0.49
N GLU A 78 -8.61 -20.96 -1.16
CA GLU A 78 -8.31 -21.54 -2.47
C GLU A 78 -7.89 -20.44 -3.45
N ASN A 79 -6.77 -20.63 -4.13
CA ASN A 79 -6.14 -19.67 -5.02
C ASN A 79 -5.71 -18.34 -4.34
N GLY A 80 -5.71 -18.28 -3.02
CA GLY A 80 -5.18 -17.15 -2.27
C GLY A 80 -3.65 -17.12 -2.28
N PHE A 81 -3.08 -15.98 -1.88
CA PHE A 81 -1.64 -15.87 -1.78
C PHE A 81 -1.08 -16.65 -0.57
N VAL A 82 0.13 -17.14 -0.73
CA VAL A 82 0.91 -17.79 0.31
C VAL A 82 2.33 -17.26 0.25
N PHE A 83 2.76 -16.63 1.33
CA PHE A 83 4.16 -16.25 1.54
C PHE A 83 4.72 -17.08 2.68
N ASP A 84 5.76 -17.85 2.39
CA ASP A 84 6.42 -18.72 3.35
C ASP A 84 7.22 -17.91 4.40
N PHE A 85 7.69 -18.59 5.43
CA PHE A 85 8.45 -17.98 6.52
C PHE A 85 9.65 -17.20 6.01
N GLY A 86 9.75 -15.94 6.44
CA GLY A 86 10.89 -15.07 6.10
C GLY A 86 10.99 -14.69 4.64
N SER A 87 9.95 -14.93 3.84
CA SER A 87 9.98 -14.63 2.42
C SER A 87 9.68 -13.15 2.14
N SER A 88 10.12 -12.71 0.97
CA SER A 88 9.70 -11.46 0.35
C SER A 88 8.98 -11.78 -0.94
N GLY A 89 7.96 -10.99 -1.25
CA GLY A 89 7.18 -11.16 -2.46
C GLY A 89 6.19 -10.03 -2.63
N TYR A 90 5.31 -10.15 -3.60
CA TYR A 90 4.29 -9.14 -3.83
C TYR A 90 3.00 -9.75 -4.37
N ILE A 91 1.92 -9.00 -4.20
CA ILE A 91 0.66 -9.21 -4.90
C ILE A 91 0.29 -7.95 -5.67
N VAL A 92 -0.54 -8.10 -6.69
CA VAL A 92 -1.20 -6.98 -7.36
C VAL A 92 -2.65 -6.95 -6.92
N ALA A 93 -3.13 -5.80 -6.44
CA ALA A 93 -4.51 -5.61 -6.04
C ALA A 93 -5.40 -5.44 -7.29
N ASP A 94 -5.76 -6.52 -7.94
CA ASP A 94 -6.49 -6.55 -9.20
C ASP A 94 -8.02 -6.70 -9.04
N GLU A 95 -8.50 -6.82 -7.81
CA GLU A 95 -9.91 -6.95 -7.48
C GLU A 95 -10.33 -5.95 -6.40
N LEU A 96 -11.55 -5.42 -6.51
CA LEU A 96 -12.19 -4.62 -5.47
C LEU A 96 -12.67 -5.55 -4.36
N LYS A 97 -11.78 -5.86 -3.44
CA LYS A 97 -12.06 -6.72 -2.29
C LYS A 97 -11.17 -6.39 -1.10
N THR A 98 -11.44 -7.03 0.01
CA THR A 98 -10.54 -7.09 1.16
C THR A 98 -9.79 -8.42 1.15
N TYR A 99 -8.46 -8.36 1.18
CA TYR A 99 -7.62 -9.53 1.39
C TYR A 99 -7.42 -9.72 2.89
N TYR A 100 -7.86 -10.84 3.41
CA TYR A 100 -7.64 -11.24 4.81
C TYR A 100 -6.48 -12.23 4.88
N TYR A 101 -5.57 -12.06 5.79
CA TYR A 101 -4.44 -12.97 5.93
C TYR A 101 -3.97 -13.11 7.38
N VAL A 102 -3.28 -14.19 7.63
CA VAL A 102 -2.84 -14.59 8.97
C VAL A 102 -1.40 -15.08 8.94
N CYS A 103 -0.72 -14.98 10.09
CA CYS A 103 0.49 -15.74 10.37
C CYS A 103 0.09 -16.98 11.17
N THR A 104 0.28 -18.16 10.59
CA THR A 104 -0.31 -19.39 11.13
C THR A 104 0.19 -19.77 12.53
N PRO A 105 1.51 -19.67 12.86
CA PRO A 105 1.97 -20.03 14.20
C PRO A 105 1.60 -19.03 15.29
N HIS A 106 1.15 -17.82 14.92
CA HIS A 106 0.87 -16.74 15.87
C HIS A 106 -0.61 -16.38 15.97
N LEU A 107 -1.50 -17.26 15.52
CA LEU A 107 -2.94 -17.10 15.75
C LEU A 107 -3.25 -17.31 17.24
N PRO A 108 -4.28 -16.60 17.77
CA PRO A 108 -5.23 -15.71 17.09
C PRO A 108 -4.76 -14.26 16.91
N SER A 109 -3.60 -13.88 17.41
CA SER A 109 -3.20 -12.47 17.51
C SER A 109 -2.68 -11.87 16.22
N MET A 110 -2.00 -12.64 15.38
CA MET A 110 -1.32 -12.11 14.19
C MET A 110 -2.15 -12.28 12.92
N LYS A 111 -3.01 -11.30 12.68
CA LYS A 111 -3.92 -11.20 11.53
C LYS A 111 -3.92 -9.80 10.99
N ALA A 112 -4.14 -9.68 9.68
CA ALA A 112 -4.18 -8.39 9.02
C ALA A 112 -5.05 -8.43 7.77
N ARG A 113 -5.25 -7.26 7.16
CA ARG A 113 -6.06 -7.12 5.96
C ARG A 113 -5.57 -6.00 5.05
N ILE A 114 -5.84 -6.18 3.77
CA ILE A 114 -5.63 -5.18 2.72
C ILE A 114 -7.00 -4.83 2.16
N ILE A 115 -7.36 -3.57 2.19
CA ILE A 115 -8.62 -3.06 1.65
C ILE A 115 -8.32 -2.36 0.34
N VAL A 116 -8.88 -2.89 -0.75
CA VAL A 116 -8.72 -2.33 -2.10
C VAL A 116 -9.94 -1.47 -2.44
N ASN A 117 -9.67 -0.23 -2.80
CA ASN A 117 -10.68 0.75 -3.21
C ASN A 117 -10.68 0.99 -4.71
#